data_37034d17841b8df52479a6a28356aff0
#
_entry.id   37034d17841b8df52479a6a28356aff0
#
_cell.length_a   1.000
_cell.length_b   1.000
_cell.length_c   1.000
_cell.angle_alpha   90.00
_cell.angle_beta   90.00
_cell.angle_gamma   90.00
#
_symmetry.space_group_name_H-M   'P 1'
#
loop_
_entity.id
_entity.type
_entity.pdbx_description
1 polymer ?
#
loop_
_entity_poly.entity_id
_entity_poly.type
_entity_poly.pdbx_seq_one_letter_code
_entity_poly.pdbx_strand_id
1 'polypeptide(L)'
;IDGNTGNDTFYGGAGNDRFIIKIGDGNDVINGYLDAQIDNDDEFNRDTLDYSQITTNGYFADVDLSITSAYVKLGTHLTNTTEQTDTISNIENIIGSSGDDILKGNAESNTISGGLGSDTISGGLGNDKLIGNAGNDVFVDTSFAGDAVDGAEDNDTIDYRNVTSKITLVLEDNGATTDVKVGNTTADHTIANIENIYGSNIGNDEITGNNLANSILGFGGDDTIDGGAGADYLDGGVGTNTISFKSFNNSITVNLSTETSSDGDTIKNFTNIIGTNLSAQSDTLIGN
;
A
#
# COMPACT_ATOMS: atom_id res chain seq x y z
N ILE A 1 -2.12 -26.92 -8.43
CA ILE A 1 -1.00 -27.88 -8.36
C ILE A 1 -0.55 -27.93 -6.91
N ASP A 2 -0.38 -29.10 -6.34
CA ASP A 2 -0.02 -29.34 -4.95
C ASP A 2 0.95 -30.55 -4.92
N GLY A 3 2.18 -30.34 -4.47
CA GLY A 3 3.26 -31.35 -4.49
C GLY A 3 3.26 -32.30 -3.33
N ASN A 4 2.53 -31.98 -2.26
CA ASN A 4 2.65 -32.63 -0.97
C ASN A 4 4.04 -32.45 -0.34
N THR A 5 4.65 -33.47 0.23
CA THR A 5 5.93 -33.34 0.92
C THR A 5 7.11 -33.84 0.07
N GLY A 6 8.17 -33.09 0.04
CA GLY A 6 9.41 -33.42 -0.68
C GLY A 6 9.90 -32.20 -1.46
N ASN A 7 11.03 -32.31 -2.11
CA ASN A 7 11.53 -31.29 -2.99
C ASN A 7 11.09 -31.65 -4.41
N ASP A 8 10.06 -31.00 -4.88
CA ASP A 8 9.37 -31.29 -6.11
C ASP A 8 9.71 -30.29 -7.23
N THR A 9 9.34 -30.62 -8.44
CA THR A 9 9.46 -29.71 -9.58
C THR A 9 8.13 -29.66 -10.31
N PHE A 10 7.57 -28.44 -10.38
CA PHE A 10 6.27 -28.18 -11.00
C PHE A 10 6.41 -27.35 -12.24
N TYR A 11 5.58 -27.67 -13.20
CA TYR A 11 5.39 -26.91 -14.43
C TYR A 11 3.89 -26.69 -14.62
N GLY A 12 3.45 -25.42 -14.70
CA GLY A 12 2.07 -25.08 -14.97
C GLY A 12 1.68 -25.46 -16.38
N GLY A 13 2.44 -24.98 -17.35
CA GLY A 13 2.16 -25.19 -18.77
C GLY A 13 1.37 -24.02 -19.33
N ALA A 14 0.37 -24.31 -20.14
CA ALA A 14 -0.46 -23.29 -20.78
C ALA A 14 -1.71 -22.99 -19.96
N GLY A 15 -2.04 -21.72 -19.79
CA GLY A 15 -3.21 -21.23 -19.05
C GLY A 15 -2.86 -20.79 -17.64
N ASN A 16 -3.87 -20.40 -16.89
CA ASN A 16 -3.67 -19.86 -15.54
C ASN A 16 -3.59 -21.01 -14.53
N ASP A 17 -2.39 -21.29 -14.06
CA ASP A 17 -2.14 -22.31 -13.07
C ASP A 17 -2.05 -21.75 -11.66
N ARG A 18 -2.44 -22.55 -10.68
CA ARG A 18 -2.37 -22.19 -9.26
C ARG A 18 -1.53 -23.22 -8.51
N PHE A 19 -0.44 -22.77 -7.93
CA PHE A 19 0.47 -23.56 -7.13
C PHE A 19 0.17 -23.32 -5.65
N ILE A 20 -0.28 -24.36 -4.97
CA ILE A 20 -0.67 -24.29 -3.55
C ILE A 20 0.53 -24.66 -2.70
N ILE A 21 0.97 -23.73 -1.87
CA ILE A 21 2.14 -23.87 -1.00
C ILE A 21 1.67 -24.09 0.44
N LYS A 22 2.29 -25.05 1.11
CA LYS A 22 1.98 -25.42 2.50
C LYS A 22 3.26 -25.52 3.34
N ILE A 23 3.10 -25.42 4.65
CA ILE A 23 4.22 -25.60 5.58
C ILE A 23 4.72 -27.04 5.50
N GLY A 24 6.02 -27.20 5.23
CA GLY A 24 6.68 -28.50 5.21
C GLY A 24 6.52 -29.28 3.90
N ASP A 25 6.07 -28.64 2.83
CA ASP A 25 6.03 -29.24 1.50
C ASP A 25 7.45 -29.58 1.01
N GLY A 26 8.44 -28.75 1.36
CA GLY A 26 9.84 -28.92 0.96
C GLY A 26 10.39 -27.67 0.30
N ASN A 27 11.50 -27.80 -0.40
CA ASN A 27 12.07 -26.73 -1.21
C ASN A 27 11.84 -27.09 -2.68
N ASP A 28 10.88 -26.42 -3.28
CA ASP A 28 10.36 -26.78 -4.59
C ASP A 28 10.94 -25.89 -5.71
N VAL A 29 10.87 -26.40 -6.93
CA VAL A 29 11.09 -25.62 -8.14
C VAL A 29 9.75 -25.46 -8.85
N ILE A 30 9.27 -24.24 -8.95
CA ILE A 30 7.97 -23.89 -9.49
C ILE A 30 8.17 -23.01 -10.73
N ASN A 31 7.66 -23.48 -11.86
CA ASN A 31 7.69 -22.74 -13.10
C ASN A 31 6.27 -22.68 -13.68
N GLY A 32 5.69 -21.49 -13.71
CA GLY A 32 4.37 -21.27 -14.27
C GLY A 32 4.31 -21.70 -15.75
N TYR A 33 5.37 -21.39 -16.47
CA TYR A 33 5.41 -21.66 -17.92
C TYR A 33 6.33 -22.81 -18.30
N LEU A 34 5.86 -23.68 -19.21
CA LEU A 34 6.70 -24.64 -19.89
C LEU A 34 6.20 -24.92 -21.32
N ASP A 35 6.37 -23.99 -22.21
CA ASP A 35 6.38 -24.33 -23.63
C ASP A 35 7.44 -23.52 -24.40
N ALA A 36 8.21 -24.23 -25.25
CA ALA A 36 9.17 -23.66 -26.16
C ALA A 36 8.49 -22.95 -27.37
N GLN A 37 7.20 -22.85 -27.37
CA GLN A 37 6.40 -22.13 -28.35
C GLN A 37 6.10 -20.74 -27.77
N ILE A 38 6.93 -19.78 -28.07
CA ILE A 38 6.66 -18.36 -27.84
C ILE A 38 5.44 -17.99 -28.68
N ASP A 39 4.27 -18.12 -28.12
CA ASP A 39 3.10 -17.43 -28.63
C ASP A 39 3.14 -16.02 -28.05
N ASN A 40 3.42 -15.02 -28.91
CA ASN A 40 3.59 -13.62 -28.48
C ASN A 40 2.26 -12.95 -28.05
N ASP A 41 1.23 -13.73 -27.76
CA ASP A 41 -0.10 -13.29 -27.31
C ASP A 41 -0.41 -13.71 -25.87
N ASP A 42 0.60 -13.89 -25.02
CA ASP A 42 0.47 -14.40 -23.63
C ASP A 42 -0.14 -13.40 -22.62
N GLU A 43 -1.10 -12.61 -23.09
CA GLU A 43 -1.97 -11.81 -22.20
C GLU A 43 -2.87 -12.69 -21.30
N PHE A 44 -2.82 -14.02 -21.47
CA PHE A 44 -3.72 -14.97 -20.82
C PHE A 44 -3.04 -16.01 -19.91
N ASN A 45 -1.72 -16.05 -19.82
CA ASN A 45 -1.02 -16.98 -18.93
C ASN A 45 -0.61 -16.22 -17.64
N ARG A 46 -1.44 -16.30 -16.60
CA ARG A 46 -1.22 -15.61 -15.34
C ARG A 46 -1.25 -16.61 -14.20
N ASP A 47 -0.08 -17.05 -13.84
CA ASP A 47 0.10 -18.08 -12.84
C ASP A 47 0.16 -17.51 -11.43
N THR A 48 -0.29 -18.28 -10.46
CA THR A 48 -0.49 -17.83 -9.09
C THR A 48 0.24 -18.71 -8.09
N LEU A 49 1.06 -18.09 -7.22
CA LEU A 49 1.49 -18.69 -5.97
C LEU A 49 0.42 -18.45 -4.90
N ASP A 50 0.02 -19.49 -4.21
CA ASP A 50 -1.07 -19.47 -3.26
C ASP A 50 -0.65 -20.02 -1.90
N TYR A 51 -0.49 -19.12 -0.94
CA TYR A 51 -0.15 -19.39 0.45
C TYR A 51 -1.37 -19.41 1.39
N SER A 52 -2.59 -19.30 0.87
CA SER A 52 -3.82 -19.20 1.68
C SER A 52 -4.07 -20.43 2.59
N GLN A 53 -3.40 -21.55 2.31
CA GLN A 53 -3.46 -22.72 3.16
C GLN A 53 -2.54 -22.64 4.40
N ILE A 54 -1.68 -21.63 4.48
CA ILE A 54 -0.83 -21.37 5.64
C ILE A 54 -1.64 -20.52 6.64
N THR A 55 -2.30 -21.22 7.55
CA THR A 55 -3.15 -20.61 8.60
C THR A 55 -2.58 -20.80 10.00
N THR A 56 -1.37 -21.33 10.11
CA THR A 56 -0.69 -21.56 11.39
C THR A 56 -0.07 -20.28 11.90
N ASN A 57 -0.46 -19.85 13.10
CA ASN A 57 0.03 -18.63 13.72
C ASN A 57 1.58 -18.59 13.79
N GLY A 58 2.14 -17.44 13.42
CA GLY A 58 3.57 -17.18 13.41
C GLY A 58 4.27 -17.54 12.10
N TYR A 59 3.58 -18.11 11.13
CA TYR A 59 4.11 -18.28 9.77
C TYR A 59 3.62 -17.19 8.86
N PHE A 60 4.46 -16.79 7.89
CA PHE A 60 4.15 -15.81 6.87
C PHE A 60 4.90 -16.13 5.57
N ALA A 61 4.40 -15.62 4.46
CA ALA A 61 5.04 -15.69 3.16
C ALA A 61 5.95 -14.47 2.94
N ASP A 62 7.13 -14.70 2.40
CA ASP A 62 8.05 -13.65 1.93
C ASP A 62 8.41 -13.96 0.48
N VAL A 63 7.78 -13.24 -0.43
CA VAL A 63 7.81 -13.53 -1.87
C VAL A 63 8.30 -12.32 -2.64
N ASP A 64 9.32 -12.51 -3.47
CA ASP A 64 9.78 -11.48 -4.41
C ASP A 64 9.85 -12.09 -5.82
N LEU A 65 8.86 -11.76 -6.66
CA LEU A 65 8.80 -12.24 -8.03
C LEU A 65 9.91 -11.65 -8.91
N SER A 66 10.56 -10.57 -8.48
CA SER A 66 11.66 -9.94 -9.22
C SER A 66 12.97 -10.72 -9.16
N ILE A 67 13.12 -11.64 -8.20
CA ILE A 67 14.37 -12.40 -7.94
C ILE A 67 14.21 -13.91 -7.95
N THR A 68 13.11 -14.45 -8.45
CA THR A 68 12.89 -15.90 -8.59
C THR A 68 12.97 -16.70 -7.28
N SER A 69 12.59 -16.10 -6.14
CA SER A 69 12.63 -16.77 -4.84
C SER A 69 11.37 -16.50 -4.03
N ALA A 70 10.86 -17.55 -3.41
CA ALA A 70 9.75 -17.48 -2.48
C ALA A 70 10.09 -18.25 -1.19
N TYR A 71 9.63 -17.75 -0.07
CA TYR A 71 9.93 -18.29 1.24
C TYR A 71 8.68 -18.45 2.07
N VAL A 72 8.63 -19.55 2.84
CA VAL A 72 7.75 -19.66 4.01
C VAL A 72 8.62 -19.49 5.25
N LYS A 73 8.25 -18.57 6.13
CA LYS A 73 9.05 -18.19 7.30
C LYS A 73 8.24 -18.32 8.58
N LEU A 74 8.94 -18.57 9.68
CA LEU A 74 8.38 -18.57 11.04
C LEU A 74 8.90 -17.36 11.82
N GLY A 75 8.00 -16.64 12.49
CA GLY A 75 8.32 -15.54 13.39
C GLY A 75 8.00 -14.18 12.84
N THR A 76 8.63 -13.14 13.36
CA THR A 76 8.51 -11.76 12.89
C THR A 76 9.60 -11.44 11.87
N HIS A 77 9.41 -10.40 11.07
CA HIS A 77 10.40 -9.92 10.09
C HIS A 77 11.81 -9.68 10.67
N LEU A 78 11.92 -9.46 11.98
CA LEU A 78 13.19 -9.19 12.65
C LEU A 78 13.90 -10.45 13.17
N THR A 79 13.15 -11.51 13.42
CA THR A 79 13.66 -12.74 14.08
C THR A 79 13.25 -14.02 13.36
N ASN A 80 12.82 -13.91 12.11
CA ASN A 80 12.33 -15.01 11.33
C ASN A 80 13.41 -16.04 11.01
N THR A 81 13.02 -17.31 11.02
CA THR A 81 13.81 -18.41 10.44
C THR A 81 13.12 -18.88 9.16
N THR A 82 13.90 -19.14 8.12
CA THR A 82 13.37 -19.71 6.89
C THR A 82 13.10 -21.18 7.12
N GLU A 83 11.85 -21.61 6.96
CA GLU A 83 11.45 -23.01 7.09
C GLU A 83 11.46 -23.72 5.73
N GLN A 84 11.19 -22.98 4.66
CA GLN A 84 11.08 -23.49 3.30
C GLN A 84 11.55 -22.43 2.31
N THR A 85 12.21 -22.82 1.24
CA THR A 85 12.68 -21.93 0.18
C THR A 85 12.36 -22.53 -1.17
N ASP A 86 11.51 -21.88 -1.94
CA ASP A 86 11.15 -22.32 -3.28
C ASP A 86 11.86 -21.46 -4.34
N THR A 87 12.21 -22.09 -5.44
CA THR A 87 12.70 -21.39 -6.62
C THR A 87 11.53 -21.20 -7.58
N ILE A 88 11.20 -19.97 -7.90
CA ILE A 88 10.05 -19.60 -8.71
C ILE A 88 10.44 -18.93 -10.01
N SER A 89 9.65 -19.12 -11.04
CA SER A 89 9.82 -18.42 -12.33
C SER A 89 8.49 -18.36 -13.07
N ASN A 90 8.31 -17.32 -13.87
CA ASN A 90 7.10 -17.11 -14.68
C ASN A 90 5.83 -17.21 -13.83
N ILE A 91 5.77 -16.38 -12.81
CA ILE A 91 4.63 -16.23 -11.90
C ILE A 91 4.24 -14.76 -11.90
N GLU A 92 2.96 -14.49 -12.05
CA GLU A 92 2.39 -13.14 -12.13
C GLU A 92 1.57 -12.76 -10.91
N ASN A 93 1.03 -13.73 -10.17
CA ASN A 93 0.11 -13.44 -9.08
C ASN A 93 0.53 -14.09 -7.77
N ILE A 94 0.16 -13.43 -6.65
CA ILE A 94 0.42 -13.93 -5.29
C ILE A 94 -0.87 -13.85 -4.49
N ILE A 95 -1.17 -14.91 -3.76
CA ILE A 95 -2.14 -14.91 -2.66
C ILE A 95 -1.36 -15.23 -1.40
N GLY A 96 -1.35 -14.30 -0.45
CA GLY A 96 -0.66 -14.42 0.82
C GLY A 96 -1.27 -15.44 1.79
N SER A 97 -0.71 -15.51 2.95
CA SER A 97 -1.07 -16.42 4.02
C SER A 97 -2.08 -15.81 5.01
N SER A 98 -2.11 -16.28 6.24
CA SER A 98 -2.82 -15.63 7.34
C SER A 98 -1.89 -14.89 8.31
N GLY A 99 -0.63 -14.77 7.99
CA GLY A 99 0.38 -14.05 8.76
C GLY A 99 0.74 -12.72 8.12
N ASP A 100 1.60 -11.95 8.76
CA ASP A 100 2.04 -10.64 8.27
C ASP A 100 3.07 -10.84 7.12
N ASP A 101 2.58 -10.87 5.90
CA ASP A 101 3.34 -11.25 4.71
C ASP A 101 4.19 -10.10 4.13
N ILE A 102 5.21 -10.46 3.36
CA ILE A 102 5.99 -9.54 2.53
C ILE A 102 5.84 -10.00 1.09
N LEU A 103 5.07 -9.26 0.28
CA LEU A 103 4.71 -9.67 -1.06
C LEU A 103 5.15 -8.63 -2.07
N LYS A 104 6.01 -9.03 -3.00
CA LYS A 104 6.53 -8.15 -4.02
C LYS A 104 6.38 -8.75 -5.41
N GLY A 105 5.76 -7.99 -6.30
CA GLY A 105 5.65 -8.26 -7.72
C GLY A 105 6.95 -8.04 -8.50
N ASN A 106 6.85 -8.00 -9.79
CA ASN A 106 7.96 -7.83 -10.71
C ASN A 106 7.78 -6.61 -11.65
N ALA A 107 8.15 -6.71 -12.92
CA ALA A 107 7.99 -5.62 -13.89
C ALA A 107 6.77 -5.81 -14.82
N GLU A 108 5.99 -6.83 -14.59
CA GLU A 108 4.77 -7.15 -15.34
C GLU A 108 3.55 -6.78 -14.51
N SER A 109 2.36 -6.76 -15.13
CA SER A 109 1.14 -6.51 -14.36
C SER A 109 0.85 -7.68 -13.43
N ASN A 110 0.86 -7.45 -12.13
CA ASN A 110 0.61 -8.46 -11.12
C ASN A 110 -0.77 -8.32 -10.47
N THR A 111 -1.29 -9.40 -9.92
CA THR A 111 -2.39 -9.34 -8.93
C THR A 111 -1.87 -9.92 -7.61
N ILE A 112 -1.82 -9.07 -6.58
CA ILE A 112 -1.31 -9.45 -5.27
C ILE A 112 -2.40 -9.24 -4.25
N SER A 113 -2.66 -10.28 -3.45
CA SER A 113 -3.64 -10.28 -2.37
C SER A 113 -2.94 -10.65 -1.07
N GLY A 114 -2.92 -9.77 -0.07
CA GLY A 114 -2.26 -9.99 1.23
C GLY A 114 -2.85 -11.16 1.97
N GLY A 115 -4.10 -11.08 2.33
CA GLY A 115 -4.79 -12.17 3.02
C GLY A 115 -5.33 -11.75 4.37
N LEU A 116 -4.96 -12.44 5.42
CA LEU A 116 -5.13 -11.99 6.80
C LEU A 116 -3.75 -11.60 7.33
N GLY A 117 -3.72 -10.68 8.27
CA GLY A 117 -2.46 -10.20 8.85
C GLY A 117 -2.16 -8.78 8.42
N SER A 118 -1.06 -8.23 8.90
CA SER A 118 -0.63 -6.89 8.50
C SER A 118 0.48 -7.02 7.47
N ASP A 119 0.10 -6.90 6.20
CA ASP A 119 0.94 -7.24 5.08
C ASP A 119 1.74 -6.05 4.56
N THR A 120 2.88 -6.31 3.95
CA THR A 120 3.65 -5.33 3.18
C THR A 120 3.63 -5.71 1.72
N ILE A 121 3.00 -4.89 0.89
CA ILE A 121 2.71 -5.19 -0.51
C ILE A 121 3.35 -4.17 -1.43
N SER A 122 4.04 -4.64 -2.47
CA SER A 122 4.62 -3.84 -3.55
C SER A 122 4.33 -4.48 -4.91
N GLY A 123 3.77 -3.73 -5.84
CA GLY A 123 3.51 -4.22 -7.20
C GLY A 123 4.77 -4.33 -8.04
N GLY A 124 5.63 -3.35 -7.95
CA GLY A 124 6.83 -3.22 -8.78
C GLY A 124 6.63 -2.26 -9.94
N LEU A 125 6.99 -2.66 -11.14
CA LEU A 125 6.63 -1.94 -12.36
C LEU A 125 5.45 -2.68 -13.00
N GLY A 126 4.62 -1.98 -13.73
CA GLY A 126 3.48 -2.59 -14.41
C GLY A 126 2.20 -1.84 -14.12
N ASN A 127 1.08 -2.47 -14.39
CA ASN A 127 -0.23 -2.01 -13.96
C ASN A 127 -0.77 -3.08 -13.01
N ASP A 128 -0.57 -2.85 -11.72
CA ASP A 128 -0.79 -3.88 -10.71
C ASP A 128 -2.15 -3.74 -10.04
N LYS A 129 -2.68 -4.85 -9.58
CA LYS A 129 -3.83 -4.89 -8.68
C LYS A 129 -3.38 -5.39 -7.31
N LEU A 130 -3.38 -4.49 -6.33
CA LEU A 130 -2.91 -4.75 -4.98
C LEU A 130 -4.10 -4.71 -4.02
N ILE A 131 -4.28 -5.76 -3.22
CA ILE A 131 -5.40 -5.88 -2.28
C ILE A 131 -4.84 -6.31 -0.93
N GLY A 132 -5.07 -5.51 0.13
CA GLY A 132 -4.69 -5.85 1.50
C GLY A 132 -5.53 -7.00 2.05
N ASN A 133 -6.79 -6.88 2.05
CA ASN A 133 -7.87 -7.63 2.68
C ASN A 133 -8.02 -7.32 4.17
N ALA A 134 -7.67 -8.20 5.10
CA ALA A 134 -7.94 -8.00 6.51
C ALA A 134 -6.67 -7.85 7.34
N GLY A 135 -6.56 -6.77 8.03
CA GLY A 135 -5.40 -6.35 8.82
C GLY A 135 -4.90 -4.98 8.41
N ASN A 136 -3.91 -4.47 9.12
CA ASN A 136 -3.38 -3.14 8.83
C ASN A 136 -2.23 -3.25 7.81
N ASP A 137 -2.54 -3.05 6.56
CA ASP A 137 -1.62 -3.30 5.46
C ASP A 137 -0.81 -2.06 5.07
N VAL A 138 0.35 -2.28 4.49
CA VAL A 138 1.22 -1.22 3.99
C VAL A 138 1.53 -1.46 2.52
N PHE A 139 1.07 -0.54 1.68
CA PHE A 139 1.41 -0.52 0.27
C PHE A 139 2.60 0.41 0.04
N VAL A 140 3.71 -0.15 -0.45
CA VAL A 140 4.97 0.58 -0.65
C VAL A 140 5.52 0.33 -2.03
N ASP A 141 5.77 1.38 -2.79
CA ASP A 141 6.38 1.24 -4.11
C ASP A 141 7.31 2.41 -4.45
N THR A 142 8.09 2.22 -5.49
CA THR A 142 8.89 3.26 -6.14
C THR A 142 8.18 3.89 -7.33
N SER A 143 7.16 3.21 -7.84
CA SER A 143 6.29 3.66 -8.93
C SER A 143 4.93 2.99 -8.81
N PHE A 144 3.88 3.76 -8.68
CA PHE A 144 2.50 3.29 -8.68
C PHE A 144 1.80 3.51 -10.03
N ALA A 145 2.56 3.73 -11.09
CA ALA A 145 2.02 4.14 -12.38
C ALA A 145 1.09 3.08 -13.00
N GLY A 146 -0.21 3.36 -13.00
CA GLY A 146 -1.24 2.48 -13.54
C GLY A 146 -1.83 1.48 -12.56
N ASP A 147 -1.44 1.51 -11.30
CA ASP A 147 -1.87 0.54 -10.29
C ASP A 147 -3.28 0.82 -9.75
N ALA A 148 -3.89 -0.24 -9.24
CA ALA A 148 -5.12 -0.17 -8.46
C ALA A 148 -4.87 -0.78 -7.07
N VAL A 149 -4.89 0.06 -6.04
CA VAL A 149 -4.64 -0.33 -4.65
C VAL A 149 -5.95 -0.31 -3.87
N ASP A 150 -6.21 -1.35 -3.10
CA ASP A 150 -7.39 -1.49 -2.24
C ASP A 150 -6.96 -2.03 -0.88
N GLY A 151 -7.05 -1.21 0.18
CA GLY A 151 -6.76 -1.63 1.55
C GLY A 151 -7.74 -2.69 2.03
N ALA A 152 -9.01 -2.49 1.77
CA ALA A 152 -10.18 -3.30 2.11
C ALA A 152 -10.62 -3.16 3.57
N GLU A 153 -10.28 -4.04 4.51
CA GLU A 153 -10.72 -4.00 5.91
C GLU A 153 -9.59 -3.48 6.81
N ASP A 154 -9.96 -2.82 7.91
CA ASP A 154 -9.08 -2.29 8.96
C ASP A 154 -8.34 -0.98 8.59
N ASN A 155 -7.11 -0.76 9.04
CA ASN A 155 -6.42 0.54 8.97
C ASN A 155 -5.18 0.47 8.07
N ASP A 156 -5.33 0.88 6.83
CA ASP A 156 -4.33 0.68 5.79
C ASP A 156 -3.49 1.92 5.51
N THR A 157 -2.28 1.70 5.06
CA THR A 157 -1.30 2.75 4.79
C THR A 157 -0.80 2.69 3.35
N ILE A 158 -0.83 3.82 2.66
CA ILE A 158 -0.07 3.98 1.43
C ILE A 158 1.17 4.83 1.67
N ASP A 159 2.33 4.34 1.23
CA ASP A 159 3.64 4.91 1.52
C ASP A 159 4.33 5.42 0.24
N TYR A 160 4.34 6.74 0.06
CA TYR A 160 4.97 7.42 -1.07
C TYR A 160 6.40 7.91 -0.79
N ARG A 161 7.03 7.53 0.32
CA ARG A 161 8.37 8.03 0.67
C ARG A 161 9.45 7.73 -0.38
N ASN A 162 9.25 6.69 -1.17
CA ASN A 162 10.16 6.35 -2.28
C ASN A 162 9.84 7.10 -3.59
N VAL A 163 8.72 7.79 -3.65
CA VAL A 163 8.35 8.64 -4.79
C VAL A 163 9.09 9.98 -4.67
N THR A 164 9.69 10.43 -5.78
CA THR A 164 10.53 11.64 -5.79
C THR A 164 9.81 12.90 -6.29
N SER A 165 8.52 12.81 -6.55
CA SER A 165 7.69 13.89 -7.08
C SER A 165 6.58 14.24 -6.11
N LYS A 166 5.99 15.43 -6.28
CA LYS A 166 4.79 15.86 -5.56
C LYS A 166 3.68 14.81 -5.68
N ILE A 167 3.02 14.52 -4.58
CA ILE A 167 1.77 13.76 -4.52
C ILE A 167 0.60 14.73 -4.39
N THR A 168 -0.47 14.48 -5.14
CA THR A 168 -1.73 15.20 -4.99
C THR A 168 -2.87 14.19 -4.94
N LEU A 169 -3.57 14.16 -3.82
CA LEU A 169 -4.72 13.28 -3.62
C LEU A 169 -5.78 13.90 -2.68
N VAL A 170 -7.00 13.43 -2.84
CA VAL A 170 -8.12 13.69 -1.93
C VAL A 170 -8.78 12.36 -1.66
N LEU A 171 -8.72 11.85 -0.43
CA LEU A 171 -9.37 10.59 -0.07
C LEU A 171 -10.89 10.71 -0.22
N GLU A 172 -11.49 9.74 -0.88
CA GLU A 172 -12.94 9.63 -0.98
C GLU A 172 -13.52 8.87 0.21
N ASP A 173 -14.79 9.16 0.53
CA ASP A 173 -15.51 8.46 1.60
C ASP A 173 -16.04 7.10 1.16
N ASN A 174 -16.30 6.23 2.13
CA ASN A 174 -17.00 4.95 1.96
C ASN A 174 -16.34 3.98 0.96
N GLY A 175 -15.02 3.97 0.89
CA GLY A 175 -14.27 3.07 0.02
C GLY A 175 -14.39 3.38 -1.46
N ALA A 176 -14.82 4.58 -1.82
CA ALA A 176 -14.79 5.02 -3.21
C ALA A 176 -13.35 5.22 -3.69
N THR A 177 -13.13 4.97 -4.96
CA THR A 177 -11.78 5.05 -5.56
C THR A 177 -11.33 6.49 -5.70
N THR A 178 -10.13 6.77 -5.21
CA THR A 178 -9.43 8.05 -5.35
C THR A 178 -8.40 7.98 -6.46
N ASP A 179 -8.40 8.94 -7.37
CA ASP A 179 -7.33 9.14 -8.35
C ASP A 179 -6.16 9.90 -7.70
N VAL A 180 -4.98 9.30 -7.71
CA VAL A 180 -3.75 9.93 -7.23
C VAL A 180 -2.94 10.49 -8.39
N LYS A 181 -2.35 11.66 -8.19
CA LYS A 181 -1.47 12.32 -9.17
C LYS A 181 -0.05 12.40 -8.64
N VAL A 182 0.88 11.94 -9.45
CA VAL A 182 2.31 12.04 -9.17
C VAL A 182 2.93 13.06 -10.13
N GLY A 183 3.55 14.10 -9.58
CA GLY A 183 4.09 15.20 -10.35
C GLY A 183 3.01 16.03 -11.07
N ASN A 184 3.08 16.12 -12.37
CA ASN A 184 2.15 16.88 -13.21
C ASN A 184 1.20 15.98 -14.04
N THR A 185 0.99 14.74 -13.62
CA THR A 185 0.10 13.80 -14.30
C THR A 185 -1.38 14.20 -14.08
N THR A 186 -2.27 13.67 -14.92
CA THR A 186 -3.73 13.85 -14.74
C THR A 186 -4.30 12.89 -13.71
N ALA A 187 -3.89 11.62 -13.77
CA ALA A 187 -4.02 10.56 -12.78
C ALA A 187 -2.86 9.60 -13.05
N ASP A 188 -2.33 8.99 -12.02
CA ASP A 188 -1.20 8.08 -12.13
C ASP A 188 -1.63 6.66 -11.74
N HIS A 189 -2.35 6.55 -10.65
CA HIS A 189 -2.88 5.31 -10.10
C HIS A 189 -4.14 5.59 -9.27
N THR A 190 -4.76 4.53 -8.75
CA THR A 190 -5.98 4.63 -7.94
C THR A 190 -5.81 3.95 -6.59
N ILE A 191 -6.41 4.53 -5.55
CA ILE A 191 -6.46 3.94 -4.21
C ILE A 191 -7.89 3.89 -3.69
N ALA A 192 -8.21 2.90 -2.85
CA ALA A 192 -9.48 2.77 -2.14
C ALA A 192 -9.24 2.18 -0.75
N ASN A 193 -10.11 2.50 0.23
CA ASN A 193 -10.03 1.98 1.59
C ASN A 193 -8.62 2.17 2.20
N ILE A 194 -8.13 3.41 2.22
CA ILE A 194 -6.84 3.80 2.81
C ILE A 194 -7.11 4.88 3.85
N GLU A 195 -6.60 4.69 5.07
CA GLU A 195 -6.73 5.63 6.18
C GLU A 195 -5.47 6.43 6.44
N ASN A 196 -4.31 5.84 6.16
CA ASN A 196 -3.02 6.45 6.47
C ASN A 196 -2.22 6.76 5.21
N ILE A 197 -1.63 7.96 5.17
CA ILE A 197 -0.86 8.42 4.01
C ILE A 197 0.50 8.90 4.47
N TYR A 198 1.55 8.31 3.90
CA TYR A 198 2.90 8.81 3.99
C TYR A 198 3.24 9.51 2.68
N GLY A 199 3.40 10.83 2.72
CA GLY A 199 3.79 11.65 1.58
C GLY A 199 5.21 11.36 1.08
N SER A 200 5.62 12.06 0.06
CA SER A 200 6.98 11.91 -0.49
C SER A 200 8.05 12.54 0.41
N ASN A 201 9.29 12.07 0.31
CA ASN A 201 10.38 12.62 1.11
C ASN A 201 10.89 13.99 0.64
N ILE A 202 10.50 14.46 -0.54
CA ILE A 202 11.05 15.68 -1.17
C ILE A 202 10.04 16.49 -1.97
N GLY A 203 8.84 15.97 -2.21
CA GLY A 203 7.78 16.65 -2.96
C GLY A 203 7.04 17.66 -2.08
N ASN A 204 6.51 18.73 -2.67
CA ASN A 204 5.59 19.61 -1.97
C ASN A 204 4.18 19.05 -2.15
N ASP A 205 3.78 18.16 -1.25
CA ASP A 205 2.58 17.35 -1.39
C ASP A 205 1.30 18.15 -1.09
N GLU A 206 0.21 17.74 -1.69
CA GLU A 206 -1.13 18.28 -1.44
C GLU A 206 -2.08 17.13 -1.14
N ILE A 207 -2.34 16.93 0.13
CA ILE A 207 -3.06 15.75 0.63
C ILE A 207 -4.29 16.21 1.40
N THR A 208 -5.45 15.63 1.04
CA THR A 208 -6.70 15.83 1.78
C THR A 208 -7.23 14.47 2.21
N GLY A 209 -7.50 14.30 3.51
CA GLY A 209 -8.17 13.15 4.10
C GLY A 209 -9.68 13.12 3.81
N ASN A 210 -10.36 12.17 4.41
CA ASN A 210 -11.81 11.99 4.26
C ASN A 210 -12.58 12.33 5.55
N ASN A 211 -13.73 11.67 5.80
CA ASN A 211 -14.53 11.90 7.00
C ASN A 211 -14.19 10.93 8.17
N LEU A 212 -13.17 10.09 8.00
CA LEU A 212 -12.69 9.16 9.02
C LEU A 212 -11.45 9.74 9.71
N ALA A 213 -11.04 9.14 10.83
CA ALA A 213 -9.77 9.48 11.45
C ALA A 213 -8.60 9.00 10.57
N ASN A 214 -7.84 9.95 10.05
CA ASN A 214 -6.69 9.69 9.20
C ASN A 214 -5.36 9.95 9.93
N SER A 215 -4.29 9.29 9.48
CA SER A 215 -2.92 9.63 9.84
C SER A 215 -2.16 10.06 8.59
N ILE A 216 -1.84 11.37 8.49
CA ILE A 216 -1.21 11.94 7.30
C ILE A 216 0.13 12.56 7.70
N LEU A 217 1.21 12.04 7.11
CA LEU A 217 2.57 12.51 7.32
C LEU A 217 3.15 13.04 6.00
N GLY A 218 3.49 14.34 5.94
CA GLY A 218 4.06 15.00 4.75
C GLY A 218 5.51 14.60 4.47
N PHE A 219 6.31 14.32 5.52
CA PHE A 219 7.74 14.04 5.51
C PHE A 219 8.59 15.22 5.08
N GLY A 220 8.85 15.43 3.81
CA GLY A 220 9.76 16.47 3.37
C GLY A 220 9.31 17.20 2.11
N GLY A 221 9.42 18.52 2.18
CA GLY A 221 8.87 19.43 1.20
C GLY A 221 8.07 20.53 1.90
N ASP A 222 7.51 21.44 1.14
CA ASP A 222 6.57 22.45 1.64
C ASP A 222 5.14 21.94 1.37
N ASP A 223 4.59 21.17 2.33
CA ASP A 223 3.38 20.40 2.14
C ASP A 223 2.11 21.18 2.50
N THR A 224 1.00 20.82 1.88
CA THR A 224 -0.33 21.30 2.25
C THR A 224 -1.20 20.11 2.61
N ILE A 225 -1.62 20.04 3.87
CA ILE A 225 -2.38 18.91 4.42
C ILE A 225 -3.71 19.43 4.96
N ASP A 226 -4.80 18.75 4.59
CA ASP A 226 -6.16 18.95 5.11
C ASP A 226 -6.65 17.58 5.61
N GLY A 227 -6.93 17.43 6.91
CA GLY A 227 -7.36 16.15 7.48
C GLY A 227 -8.74 15.69 7.01
N GLY A 228 -9.57 16.65 6.58
CA GLY A 228 -10.97 16.38 6.32
C GLY A 228 -11.80 16.53 7.59
N ALA A 229 -12.75 15.65 7.80
CA ALA A 229 -13.47 15.56 9.06
C ALA A 229 -13.01 14.29 9.81
N GLY A 230 -12.97 14.36 11.11
CA GLY A 230 -12.45 13.26 11.93
C GLY A 230 -11.68 13.81 13.11
N ALA A 231 -10.94 12.96 13.75
CA ALA A 231 -9.91 13.36 14.71
C ALA A 231 -8.58 12.84 14.17
N ASP A 232 -7.92 13.68 13.40
CA ASP A 232 -6.80 13.29 12.58
C ASP A 232 -5.46 13.48 13.27
N TYR A 233 -4.48 12.70 12.86
CA TYR A 233 -3.07 12.94 13.19
C TYR A 233 -2.35 13.46 11.95
N LEU A 234 -1.96 14.74 11.99
CA LEU A 234 -1.39 15.45 10.86
C LEU A 234 0.02 15.95 11.21
N ASP A 235 1.01 15.51 10.46
CA ASP A 235 2.40 15.93 10.65
C ASP A 235 2.98 16.43 9.33
N GLY A 236 3.27 17.73 9.26
CA GLY A 236 3.86 18.32 8.06
C GLY A 236 5.31 17.90 7.80
N GLY A 237 6.04 17.45 8.85
CA GLY A 237 7.44 17.03 8.68
C GLY A 237 8.42 18.17 8.48
N VAL A 238 9.38 18.00 7.58
CA VAL A 238 10.47 18.95 7.31
C VAL A 238 10.09 19.89 6.17
N GLY A 239 10.04 21.20 6.43
CA GLY A 239 9.74 22.21 5.42
C GLY A 239 8.88 23.36 5.95
N THR A 240 8.29 24.11 5.03
CA THR A 240 7.37 25.21 5.35
C THR A 240 5.92 24.75 5.14
N ASN A 241 5.42 23.94 6.04
CA ASN A 241 4.18 23.23 5.87
C ASN A 241 2.95 24.07 6.19
N THR A 242 1.87 23.78 5.51
CA THR A 242 0.56 24.45 5.63
C THR A 242 -0.50 23.44 6.05
N ILE A 243 -1.14 23.70 7.21
CA ILE A 243 -2.39 23.01 7.56
C ILE A 243 -3.56 23.75 6.91
N SER A 244 -4.47 23.02 6.29
CA SER A 244 -5.65 23.55 5.60
C SER A 244 -6.93 23.01 6.22
N PHE A 245 -7.93 23.87 6.36
CA PHE A 245 -9.29 23.51 6.79
C PHE A 245 -10.33 23.95 5.74
N LYS A 246 -9.92 24.02 4.48
CA LYS A 246 -10.82 24.40 3.39
C LYS A 246 -11.97 23.44 3.16
N SER A 247 -11.78 22.16 3.47
CA SER A 247 -12.81 21.11 3.41
C SER A 247 -13.86 21.28 4.51
N PHE A 248 -13.55 22.03 5.58
CA PHE A 248 -14.40 22.14 6.76
C PHE A 248 -15.58 23.10 6.54
N ASN A 249 -16.77 22.71 7.01
CA ASN A 249 -18.01 23.45 6.83
C ASN A 249 -18.47 24.24 8.06
N ASN A 250 -17.63 24.33 9.09
CA ASN A 250 -17.88 25.13 10.30
C ASN A 250 -16.67 26.00 10.61
N SER A 251 -16.85 27.05 11.44
CA SER A 251 -15.69 27.82 11.90
C SER A 251 -14.75 26.96 12.72
N ILE A 252 -13.45 27.18 12.55
CA ILE A 252 -12.39 26.42 13.20
C ILE A 252 -11.58 27.30 14.14
N THR A 253 -11.12 26.73 15.24
CA THR A 253 -10.06 27.29 16.08
C THR A 253 -8.83 26.43 15.95
N VAL A 254 -7.73 27.00 15.50
CA VAL A 254 -6.44 26.31 15.29
C VAL A 254 -5.37 27.03 16.07
N ASN A 255 -4.56 26.27 16.79
CA ASN A 255 -3.42 26.81 17.53
C ASN A 255 -2.17 25.98 17.29
N LEU A 256 -1.25 26.51 16.49
CA LEU A 256 0.02 25.85 16.16
C LEU A 256 0.95 25.73 17.37
N SER A 257 0.87 26.66 18.34
CA SER A 257 1.70 26.59 19.56
C SER A 257 1.30 25.44 20.51
N THR A 258 0.04 25.02 20.48
CA THR A 258 -0.47 23.89 21.27
C THR A 258 -0.68 22.63 20.45
N GLU A 259 -0.42 22.71 19.15
CA GLU A 259 -0.55 21.61 18.20
C GLU A 259 -1.96 20.99 18.15
N THR A 260 -3.01 21.85 18.23
CA THR A 260 -4.40 21.42 18.32
C THR A 260 -5.34 22.22 17.43
N SER A 261 -6.43 21.58 17.02
CA SER A 261 -7.57 22.19 16.38
C SER A 261 -8.87 21.91 17.15
N SER A 262 -9.94 22.67 16.88
CA SER A 262 -11.23 22.48 17.58
C SER A 262 -12.08 21.35 17.02
N ASP A 263 -11.71 20.75 15.92
CA ASP A 263 -12.33 19.54 15.34
C ASP A 263 -11.78 18.26 15.97
N GLY A 264 -10.67 18.34 16.69
CA GLY A 264 -10.09 17.21 17.42
C GLY A 264 -8.76 16.74 16.87
N ASP A 265 -8.23 17.39 15.84
CA ASP A 265 -6.95 16.99 15.26
C ASP A 265 -5.75 17.24 16.15
N THR A 266 -4.78 16.37 16.02
CA THR A 266 -3.41 16.59 16.46
C THR A 266 -2.57 17.05 15.29
N ILE A 267 -2.06 18.27 15.35
CA ILE A 267 -1.32 18.90 14.24
C ILE A 267 0.13 19.17 14.65
N LYS A 268 1.10 18.78 13.83
CA LYS A 268 2.54 18.93 14.09
C LYS A 268 3.30 19.49 12.91
N ASN A 269 4.36 20.24 13.19
CA ASN A 269 5.30 20.73 12.19
C ASN A 269 4.67 21.58 11.08
N PHE A 270 3.66 22.41 11.44
CA PHE A 270 3.07 23.39 10.54
C PHE A 270 3.50 24.81 10.90
N THR A 271 3.74 25.62 9.86
CA THR A 271 4.07 27.04 9.96
C THR A 271 2.98 27.94 9.43
N ASN A 272 2.14 27.44 8.53
CA ASN A 272 1.07 28.19 7.90
C ASN A 272 -0.28 27.54 8.18
N ILE A 273 -1.34 28.35 8.24
CA ILE A 273 -2.72 27.90 8.41
C ILE A 273 -3.58 28.51 7.31
N ILE A 274 -4.40 27.69 6.67
CA ILE A 274 -5.50 28.14 5.82
C ILE A 274 -6.80 27.78 6.54
N GLY A 275 -7.61 28.78 6.85
CA GLY A 275 -8.92 28.62 7.46
C GLY A 275 -9.98 28.11 6.48
N THR A 276 -11.21 28.03 6.97
CA THR A 276 -12.37 27.59 6.21
C THR A 276 -12.75 28.57 5.09
N ASN A 277 -13.50 28.09 4.10
CA ASN A 277 -14.02 28.96 3.02
C ASN A 277 -15.33 29.68 3.40
N LEU A 278 -15.72 29.71 4.67
CA LEU A 278 -17.01 30.24 5.12
C LEU A 278 -16.99 31.79 5.21
N SER A 279 -17.82 32.46 4.43
CA SER A 279 -17.94 33.92 4.43
C SER A 279 -18.77 34.48 5.60
N ALA A 280 -19.53 33.63 6.32
CA ALA A 280 -20.48 34.07 7.37
C ALA A 280 -20.02 33.74 8.80
N GLN A 281 -18.91 33.05 8.97
CA GLN A 281 -18.34 32.64 10.27
C GLN A 281 -16.85 32.99 10.32
N SER A 282 -16.34 33.25 11.49
CA SER A 282 -14.94 33.66 11.66
C SER A 282 -14.13 32.53 12.29
N ASP A 283 -13.05 32.16 11.65
CA ASP A 283 -12.04 31.26 12.21
C ASP A 283 -11.17 31.97 13.22
N THR A 284 -10.62 31.22 14.16
CA THR A 284 -9.60 31.70 15.10
C THR A 284 -8.29 30.95 14.82
N LEU A 285 -7.34 31.66 14.20
CA LEU A 285 -6.07 31.07 13.77
C LEU A 285 -4.92 31.66 14.61
N ILE A 286 -4.21 30.81 15.34
CA ILE A 286 -3.11 31.18 16.23
C ILE A 286 -1.84 30.53 15.70
N GLY A 287 -0.89 31.34 15.27
CA GLY A 287 0.45 30.88 14.88
C GLY A 287 1.35 30.54 16.08
N ASN A 288 2.55 30.04 15.79
CA ASN A 288 3.63 29.78 16.74
C ASN A 288 4.64 30.92 16.79
#